data_2aa210c70734204e1789b533d384c3d8
#
_entry.id   2aa210c70734204e1789b533d384c3d8
#
_cell.length_a   1.000
_cell.length_b   1.000
_cell.length_c   1.000
_cell.angle_alpha   90.00
_cell.angle_beta   90.00
_cell.angle_gamma   90.00
#
_symmetry.space_group_name_H-M   'P 1'
#
loop_
_entity.id
_entity.type
_entity.pdbx_description
1 polymer ?
#
loop_
_entity_poly.entity_id
_entity_poly.type
_entity_poly.pdbx_seq_one_letter_code
_entity_poly.pdbx_strand_id
1 'polypeptide(L)'
;METNILFIILVTFFAGMGAGLGTGFAGMSAAAVISPMLIAFLKMDPYMAVGIALSSDVLASAVSAYTYGKNKNLDIRNGLLMMVSVLIFTVVGSYAASLLPSSTMGSFSVFMTFILGVKFIVRPVMTTKEAMNNISSKKRAIQSIICGTCIGFICGFVGAGGGMMMLLILTTVMGYELKTAVGTSVFIMTFTALTGAISHFMIGGFPNLTVWILCILFTLVWARIAALFANKATPKTLNIATGIVLVVLGIVIFLFS
;
A
#
# COMPACT_ATOMS: atom_id res chain seq x y z
N MET A 1 25.71 -10.54 17.93
CA MET A 1 25.36 -11.76 17.21
C MET A 1 25.44 -11.45 15.73
N GLU A 2 26.36 -12.04 14.98
CA GLU A 2 26.36 -11.92 13.53
C GLU A 2 25.11 -12.64 13.01
N THR A 3 24.16 -11.88 12.57
CA THR A 3 22.94 -12.46 11.97
C THR A 3 23.36 -13.18 10.69
N ASN A 4 23.12 -14.48 10.62
CA ASN A 4 23.54 -15.29 9.48
C ASN A 4 22.94 -14.68 8.19
N ILE A 5 23.77 -14.44 7.19
CA ILE A 5 23.35 -13.84 5.91
C ILE A 5 22.20 -14.61 5.26
N LEU A 6 22.16 -15.93 5.41
CA LEU A 6 21.07 -16.77 4.93
C LEU A 6 19.74 -16.41 5.61
N PHE A 7 19.77 -16.15 6.93
CA PHE A 7 18.59 -15.74 7.68
C PHE A 7 18.08 -14.36 7.23
N ILE A 8 19.00 -13.42 6.97
CA ILE A 8 18.63 -12.10 6.40
C ILE A 8 17.95 -12.27 5.04
N ILE A 9 18.50 -13.10 4.15
CA ILE A 9 17.92 -13.36 2.83
C ILE A 9 16.52 -13.97 2.96
N LEU A 10 16.32 -14.95 3.84
CA LEU A 10 15.01 -15.57 4.04
C LEU A 10 13.97 -14.57 4.56
N VAL A 11 14.31 -13.81 5.59
CA VAL A 11 13.39 -12.80 6.16
C VAL A 11 13.03 -11.75 5.11
N THR A 12 14.01 -11.19 4.41
CA THR A 12 13.79 -10.15 3.39
C THR A 12 13.04 -10.71 2.17
N PHE A 13 13.26 -11.98 1.81
CA PHE A 13 12.51 -12.65 0.74
C PHE A 13 11.03 -12.77 1.07
N PHE A 14 10.66 -13.30 2.25
CA PHE A 14 9.25 -13.44 2.63
C PHE A 14 8.59 -12.09 2.89
N ALA A 15 9.30 -11.14 3.49
CA ALA A 15 8.81 -9.78 3.68
C ALA A 15 8.55 -9.09 2.34
N GLY A 16 9.51 -9.17 1.42
CA GLY A 16 9.39 -8.60 0.08
C GLY A 16 8.33 -9.30 -0.78
N MET A 17 8.19 -10.63 -0.66
CA MET A 17 7.14 -11.38 -1.34
C MET A 17 5.75 -10.94 -0.86
N GLY A 18 5.51 -10.93 0.44
CA GLY A 18 4.23 -10.51 1.00
C GLY A 18 3.89 -9.06 0.65
N ALA A 19 4.86 -8.15 0.82
CA ALA A 19 4.71 -6.75 0.48
C ALA A 19 4.43 -6.54 -1.01
N GLY A 20 5.22 -7.17 -1.88
CA GLY A 20 5.06 -7.06 -3.33
C GLY A 20 3.72 -7.59 -3.83
N LEU A 21 3.29 -8.75 -3.32
CA LEU A 21 1.95 -9.29 -3.63
C LEU A 21 0.84 -8.34 -3.16
N GLY A 22 0.95 -7.82 -1.93
CA GLY A 22 0.00 -6.84 -1.39
C GLY A 22 -0.05 -5.55 -2.23
N THR A 23 1.10 -5.00 -2.61
CA THR A 23 1.18 -3.81 -3.47
C THR A 23 0.60 -4.09 -4.85
N GLY A 24 0.99 -5.18 -5.49
CA GLY A 24 0.59 -5.48 -6.87
C GLY A 24 -0.87 -5.88 -7.03
N PHE A 25 -1.46 -6.61 -6.07
CA PHE A 25 -2.88 -7.03 -6.12
C PHE A 25 -3.83 -6.02 -5.50
N ALA A 26 -3.44 -5.41 -4.39
CA ALA A 26 -4.34 -4.60 -3.56
C ALA A 26 -3.93 -3.12 -3.46
N GLY A 27 -2.81 -2.72 -4.04
CA GLY A 27 -2.30 -1.37 -3.82
C GLY A 27 -2.03 -1.09 -2.34
N MET A 28 -1.58 -2.10 -1.60
CA MET A 28 -1.22 -1.99 -0.19
C MET A 28 0.21 -1.47 -0.04
N SER A 29 0.46 -0.65 0.99
CA SER A 29 1.82 -0.20 1.27
C SER A 29 2.71 -1.35 1.73
N ALA A 30 3.91 -1.43 1.18
CA ALA A 30 4.93 -2.39 1.60
C ALA A 30 5.32 -2.24 3.07
N ALA A 31 5.17 -1.05 3.63
CA ALA A 31 5.46 -0.78 5.03
C ALA A 31 4.61 -1.62 6.00
N ALA A 32 3.39 -1.98 5.61
CA ALA A 32 2.51 -2.79 6.43
C ALA A 32 3.04 -4.24 6.65
N VAL A 33 3.89 -4.74 5.77
CA VAL A 33 4.44 -6.10 5.85
C VAL A 33 5.93 -6.09 6.20
N ILE A 34 6.73 -5.27 5.51
CA ILE A 34 8.19 -5.28 5.69
C ILE A 34 8.55 -4.80 7.09
N SER A 35 7.97 -3.70 7.58
CA SER A 35 8.36 -3.14 8.88
C SER A 35 8.18 -4.13 10.03
N PRO A 36 7.00 -4.75 10.26
CA PRO A 36 6.85 -5.69 11.36
C PRO A 36 7.75 -6.92 11.21
N MET A 37 7.99 -7.40 9.99
CA MET A 37 8.88 -8.54 9.78
C MET A 37 10.35 -8.21 10.10
N LEU A 38 10.86 -7.04 9.70
CA LEU A 38 12.22 -6.62 10.03
C LEU A 38 12.39 -6.39 11.53
N ILE A 39 11.39 -5.82 12.19
CA ILE A 39 11.40 -5.60 13.65
C ILE A 39 11.36 -6.93 14.39
N ALA A 40 10.43 -7.83 14.04
CA ALA A 40 10.24 -9.09 14.74
C ALA A 40 11.43 -10.05 14.58
N PHE A 41 11.92 -10.24 13.35
CA PHE A 41 12.92 -11.26 13.04
C PHE A 41 14.36 -10.76 13.06
N LEU A 42 14.61 -9.53 12.56
CA LEU A 42 15.97 -8.97 12.54
C LEU A 42 16.25 -8.04 13.72
N LYS A 43 15.27 -7.85 14.62
CA LYS A 43 15.38 -6.94 15.79
C LYS A 43 15.85 -5.54 15.39
N MET A 44 15.41 -5.11 14.20
CA MET A 44 15.77 -3.82 13.65
C MET A 44 15.04 -2.70 14.39
N ASP A 45 15.69 -1.53 14.50
CA ASP A 45 15.03 -0.34 14.99
C ASP A 45 13.78 -0.02 14.16
N PRO A 46 12.63 0.25 14.82
CA PRO A 46 11.36 0.47 14.14
C PRO A 46 11.40 1.61 13.12
N TYR A 47 12.09 2.70 13.42
CA TYR A 47 12.18 3.85 12.54
C TYR A 47 12.94 3.51 11.24
N MET A 48 14.05 2.78 11.37
CA MET A 48 14.84 2.30 10.24
C MET A 48 14.08 1.25 9.42
N ALA A 49 13.36 0.34 10.07
CA ALA A 49 12.54 -0.66 9.38
C ALA A 49 11.45 -0.02 8.53
N VAL A 50 10.80 1.04 9.02
CA VAL A 50 9.82 1.83 8.24
C VAL A 50 10.49 2.54 7.06
N GLY A 51 11.65 3.13 7.23
CA GLY A 51 12.41 3.78 6.15
C GLY A 51 12.75 2.81 5.01
N ILE A 52 13.25 1.59 5.35
CA ILE A 52 13.50 0.51 4.38
C ILE A 52 12.21 0.12 3.65
N ALA A 53 11.14 -0.07 4.39
CA ALA A 53 9.87 -0.49 3.84
C ALA A 53 9.27 0.54 2.88
N LEU A 54 9.26 1.82 3.25
CA LEU A 54 8.78 2.90 2.39
C LEU A 54 9.63 3.05 1.13
N SER A 55 10.96 2.94 1.22
CA SER A 55 11.82 3.00 0.04
C SER A 55 11.62 1.80 -0.90
N SER A 56 11.34 0.62 -0.35
CA SER A 56 10.96 -0.57 -1.14
C SER A 56 9.61 -0.37 -1.82
N ASP A 57 8.67 0.30 -1.14
CA ASP A 57 7.34 0.62 -1.68
C ASP A 57 7.40 1.58 -2.88
N VAL A 58 8.32 2.54 -2.88
CA VAL A 58 8.50 3.48 -4.01
C VAL A 58 8.64 2.74 -5.33
N LEU A 59 9.59 1.80 -5.42
CA LEU A 59 9.85 1.07 -6.65
C LEU A 59 8.78 0.02 -6.95
N ALA A 60 8.26 -0.66 -5.94
CA ALA A 60 7.18 -1.62 -6.09
C ALA A 60 5.89 -0.96 -6.60
N SER A 61 5.52 0.18 -6.02
CA SER A 61 4.36 0.96 -6.44
C SER A 61 4.57 1.58 -7.82
N ALA A 62 5.76 2.10 -8.13
CA ALA A 62 6.07 2.65 -9.46
C ALA A 62 5.97 1.60 -10.57
N VAL A 63 6.56 0.41 -10.39
CA VAL A 63 6.48 -0.67 -11.39
C VAL A 63 5.05 -1.21 -11.54
N SER A 64 4.30 -1.27 -10.45
CA SER A 64 2.88 -1.62 -10.46
C SER A 64 2.07 -0.56 -11.21
N ALA A 65 2.23 0.72 -10.88
CA ALA A 65 1.56 1.83 -11.55
C ALA A 65 1.86 1.86 -13.06
N TYR A 66 3.12 1.66 -13.45
CA TYR A 66 3.50 1.53 -14.85
C TYR A 66 2.78 0.36 -15.53
N THR A 67 2.73 -0.80 -14.87
CA THR A 67 2.07 -2.01 -15.41
C THR A 67 0.57 -1.80 -15.59
N TYR A 68 -0.11 -1.22 -14.60
CA TYR A 68 -1.53 -0.87 -14.70
C TYR A 68 -1.79 0.22 -15.74
N GLY A 69 -0.92 1.24 -15.80
CA GLY A 69 -1.01 2.34 -16.77
C GLY A 69 -0.89 1.86 -18.21
N LYS A 70 0.08 0.96 -18.51
CA LYS A 70 0.23 0.32 -19.82
C LYS A 70 -1.01 -0.44 -20.26
N ASN A 71 -1.76 -1.00 -19.31
CA ASN A 71 -3.02 -1.70 -19.55
C ASN A 71 -4.26 -0.79 -19.48
N LYS A 72 -4.07 0.54 -19.47
CA LYS A 72 -5.15 1.55 -19.38
C LYS A 72 -6.01 1.41 -18.11
N ASN A 73 -5.44 0.89 -17.03
CA ASN A 73 -6.06 0.71 -15.72
C ASN A 73 -5.48 1.71 -14.71
N LEU A 74 -5.40 3.00 -15.09
CA LEU A 74 -4.88 4.08 -14.28
C LEU A 74 -5.64 5.38 -14.60
N ASP A 75 -6.20 6.02 -13.59
CA ASP A 75 -6.80 7.35 -13.69
C ASP A 75 -5.81 8.41 -13.19
N ILE A 76 -4.94 8.88 -14.07
CA ILE A 76 -3.88 9.84 -13.73
C ILE A 76 -4.48 11.16 -13.24
N ARG A 77 -5.49 11.69 -13.94
CA ARG A 77 -6.04 13.02 -13.65
C ARG A 77 -6.63 13.09 -12.24
N ASN A 78 -7.54 12.19 -11.92
CA ASN A 78 -8.17 12.17 -10.60
C ASN A 78 -7.21 11.63 -9.54
N GLY A 79 -6.28 10.75 -9.90
CA GLY A 79 -5.18 10.30 -9.05
C GLY A 79 -4.28 11.43 -8.60
N LEU A 80 -3.91 12.37 -9.48
CA LEU A 80 -3.13 13.57 -9.12
C LEU A 80 -3.90 14.49 -8.16
N LEU A 81 -5.19 14.73 -8.42
CA LEU A 81 -6.03 15.54 -7.51
C LEU A 81 -6.11 14.90 -6.13
N MET A 82 -6.35 13.58 -6.08
CA MET A 82 -6.40 12.84 -4.83
C MET A 82 -5.04 12.84 -4.12
N MET A 83 -3.94 12.65 -4.86
CA MET A 83 -2.57 12.63 -4.32
C MET A 83 -2.22 13.94 -3.61
N VAL A 84 -2.50 15.10 -4.23
CA VAL A 84 -2.25 16.40 -3.61
C VAL A 84 -3.02 16.53 -2.30
N SER A 85 -4.31 16.16 -2.30
CA SER A 85 -5.14 16.18 -1.09
C SER A 85 -4.61 15.21 -0.03
N VAL A 86 -4.22 13.99 -0.41
CA VAL A 86 -3.63 13.00 0.51
C VAL A 86 -2.36 13.55 1.15
N LEU A 87 -1.43 14.09 0.38
CA LEU A 87 -0.16 14.61 0.89
C LEU A 87 -0.37 15.74 1.90
N ILE A 88 -1.23 16.71 1.58
CA ILE A 88 -1.53 17.85 2.47
C ILE A 88 -2.14 17.34 3.79
N PHE A 89 -3.18 16.52 3.69
CA PHE A 89 -3.93 16.09 4.87
C PHE A 89 -3.22 14.98 5.67
N THR A 90 -2.25 14.29 5.10
CA THR A 90 -1.35 13.41 5.85
C THR A 90 -0.52 14.20 6.87
N VAL A 91 -0.04 15.39 6.51
CA VAL A 91 0.66 16.27 7.46
C VAL A 91 -0.27 16.70 8.60
N VAL A 92 -1.51 17.08 8.27
CA VAL A 92 -2.52 17.47 9.28
C VAL A 92 -2.86 16.29 10.20
N GLY A 93 -3.07 15.09 9.63
CA GLY A 93 -3.35 13.87 10.39
C GLY A 93 -2.18 13.46 11.31
N SER A 94 -0.95 13.55 10.81
CA SER A 94 0.24 13.26 11.61
C SER A 94 0.42 14.24 12.77
N TYR A 95 0.12 15.51 12.55
CA TYR A 95 0.12 16.50 13.62
C TYR A 95 -0.96 16.19 14.67
N ALA A 96 -2.17 15.85 14.25
CA ALA A 96 -3.24 15.44 15.16
C ALA A 96 -2.88 14.18 15.96
N ALA A 97 -2.20 13.22 15.32
CA ALA A 97 -1.70 12.01 15.96
C ALA A 97 -0.64 12.30 17.05
N SER A 98 0.23 13.26 16.83
CA SER A 98 1.27 13.63 17.80
C SER A 98 0.72 14.16 19.13
N LEU A 99 -0.55 14.54 19.17
CA LEU A 99 -1.24 15.01 20.36
C LEU A 99 -1.85 13.87 21.22
N LEU A 100 -1.77 12.61 20.75
CA LEU A 100 -2.39 11.44 21.38
C LEU A 100 -1.34 10.40 21.82
N PRO A 101 -1.63 9.58 22.86
CA PRO A 101 -0.75 8.48 23.26
C PRO A 101 -0.60 7.44 22.16
N SER A 102 0.62 6.95 21.92
CA SER A 102 1.01 6.10 20.78
C SER A 102 0.45 4.67 20.77
N SER A 103 -0.26 4.23 21.81
CA SER A 103 -0.69 2.83 21.97
C SER A 103 -1.87 2.39 21.10
N THR A 104 -2.56 3.29 20.40
CA THR A 104 -3.86 3.00 19.73
C THR A 104 -3.74 2.74 18.22
N MET A 105 -2.58 2.99 17.61
CA MET A 105 -2.48 3.16 16.15
C MET A 105 -2.19 1.89 15.35
N GLY A 106 -1.47 0.92 15.89
CA GLY A 106 -1.03 -0.28 15.15
C GLY A 106 -2.16 -1.25 14.78
N SER A 107 -3.09 -1.48 15.69
CA SER A 107 -4.14 -2.49 15.55
C SER A 107 -5.16 -2.18 14.45
N PHE A 108 -5.41 -0.90 14.15
CA PHE A 108 -6.38 -0.48 13.14
C PHE A 108 -6.01 -0.93 11.73
N SER A 109 -4.74 -0.81 11.36
CA SER A 109 -4.25 -1.19 10.01
C SER A 109 -4.40 -2.69 9.75
N VAL A 110 -4.09 -3.52 10.76
CA VAL A 110 -4.23 -4.99 10.69
C VAL A 110 -5.69 -5.39 10.50
N PHE A 111 -6.56 -4.84 11.33
CA PHE A 111 -8.00 -5.09 11.28
C PHE A 111 -8.61 -4.70 9.92
N MET A 112 -8.24 -3.54 9.40
CA MET A 112 -8.71 -3.08 8.09
C MET A 112 -8.22 -3.96 6.94
N THR A 113 -6.97 -4.46 7.00
CA THR A 113 -6.43 -5.40 6.00
C THR A 113 -7.26 -6.67 5.94
N PHE A 114 -7.54 -7.26 7.10
CA PHE A 114 -8.30 -8.50 7.20
C PHE A 114 -9.74 -8.32 6.70
N ILE A 115 -10.46 -7.29 7.19
CA ILE A 115 -11.83 -7.01 6.76
C ILE A 115 -11.92 -6.76 5.27
N LEU A 116 -10.99 -6.01 4.72
CA LEU A 116 -10.99 -5.72 3.28
C LEU A 116 -10.76 -6.99 2.48
N GLY A 117 -9.87 -7.88 2.93
CA GLY A 117 -9.65 -9.18 2.31
C GLY A 117 -10.93 -10.04 2.31
N VAL A 118 -11.59 -10.17 3.45
CA VAL A 118 -12.87 -10.88 3.56
C VAL A 118 -13.94 -10.24 2.66
N LYS A 119 -14.03 -8.91 2.63
CA LYS A 119 -14.97 -8.17 1.77
C LYS A 119 -14.78 -8.52 0.29
N PHE A 120 -13.57 -8.61 -0.21
CA PHE A 120 -13.32 -8.93 -1.63
C PHE A 120 -13.71 -10.38 -1.97
N ILE A 121 -13.63 -11.31 -1.02
CA ILE A 121 -14.07 -12.70 -1.19
C ILE A 121 -15.61 -12.79 -1.17
N VAL A 122 -16.24 -12.18 -0.15
CA VAL A 122 -17.68 -12.32 0.10
C VAL A 122 -18.51 -11.38 -0.78
N ARG A 123 -18.04 -10.15 -1.00
CA ARG A 123 -18.70 -9.14 -1.83
C ARG A 123 -17.72 -8.57 -2.85
N PRO A 124 -17.46 -9.31 -3.94
CA PRO A 124 -16.52 -8.90 -4.97
C PRO A 124 -16.92 -7.58 -5.63
N VAL A 125 -15.93 -6.80 -6.02
CA VAL A 125 -16.13 -5.58 -6.80
C VAL A 125 -16.34 -5.99 -8.27
N MET A 126 -17.56 -5.84 -8.74
CA MET A 126 -17.97 -6.20 -10.10
C MET A 126 -18.27 -4.96 -10.97
N THR A 127 -17.87 -3.77 -10.50
CA THR A 127 -18.00 -2.53 -11.28
C THR A 127 -17.24 -2.68 -12.59
N THR A 128 -17.92 -2.43 -13.72
CA THR A 128 -17.30 -2.45 -15.03
C THR A 128 -16.66 -1.09 -15.36
N LYS A 129 -15.78 -1.09 -16.35
CA LYS A 129 -15.12 0.15 -16.80
C LYS A 129 -16.11 1.13 -17.42
N GLU A 130 -17.16 0.62 -18.10
CA GLU A 130 -18.25 1.41 -18.66
C GLU A 130 -19.04 2.11 -17.53
N ALA A 131 -19.45 1.35 -16.50
CA ALA A 131 -20.16 1.90 -15.36
C ALA A 131 -19.32 2.95 -14.62
N MET A 132 -18.02 2.71 -14.46
CA MET A 132 -17.09 3.68 -13.93
C MET A 132 -17.05 4.96 -14.76
N ASN A 133 -17.01 4.86 -16.09
CA ASN A 133 -16.89 6.02 -16.99
C ASN A 133 -18.17 6.85 -17.12
N ASN A 134 -19.32 6.33 -16.71
CA ASN A 134 -20.60 7.07 -16.71
C ASN A 134 -20.69 8.18 -15.65
N ILE A 135 -19.74 8.22 -14.71
CA ILE A 135 -19.69 9.30 -13.71
C ILE A 135 -19.08 10.56 -14.33
N SER A 136 -19.76 11.70 -14.20
CA SER A 136 -19.26 12.97 -14.76
C SER A 136 -17.88 13.33 -14.22
N SER A 137 -17.01 13.86 -15.07
CA SER A 137 -15.64 14.25 -14.73
C SER A 137 -15.56 15.25 -13.56
N LYS A 138 -16.53 16.22 -13.50
CA LYS A 138 -16.59 17.19 -12.42
C LYS A 138 -16.93 16.53 -11.07
N LYS A 139 -17.90 15.61 -11.06
CA LYS A 139 -18.27 14.87 -9.85
C LYS A 139 -17.10 14.04 -9.36
N ARG A 140 -16.39 13.36 -10.25
CA ARG A 140 -15.23 12.53 -9.91
C ARG A 140 -14.08 13.36 -9.34
N ALA A 141 -13.80 14.54 -9.92
CA ALA A 141 -12.77 15.43 -9.40
C ALA A 141 -13.07 15.90 -7.96
N ILE A 142 -14.33 16.29 -7.69
CA ILE A 142 -14.77 16.66 -6.33
C ILE A 142 -14.64 15.48 -5.37
N GLN A 143 -15.09 14.29 -5.77
CA GLN A 143 -14.94 13.08 -4.96
C GLN A 143 -13.46 12.78 -4.67
N SER A 144 -12.57 12.95 -5.66
CA SER A 144 -11.12 12.72 -5.47
C SER A 144 -10.53 13.64 -4.41
N ILE A 145 -10.91 14.91 -4.39
CA ILE A 145 -10.45 15.86 -3.38
C ILE A 145 -10.98 15.50 -2.00
N ILE A 146 -12.29 15.28 -1.86
CA ILE A 146 -12.92 14.96 -0.57
C ILE A 146 -12.38 13.63 -0.02
N CYS A 147 -12.38 12.58 -0.85
CA CYS A 147 -11.88 11.28 -0.44
C CYS A 147 -10.37 11.33 -0.14
N GLY A 148 -9.60 12.06 -0.94
CA GLY A 148 -8.17 12.26 -0.71
C GLY A 148 -7.91 12.96 0.63
N THR A 149 -8.70 13.95 0.99
CA THR A 149 -8.65 14.62 2.31
C THR A 149 -8.89 13.62 3.45
N CYS A 150 -9.95 12.82 3.36
CA CYS A 150 -10.25 11.80 4.38
C CYS A 150 -9.15 10.73 4.48
N ILE A 151 -8.69 10.22 3.34
CA ILE A 151 -7.61 9.22 3.29
C ILE A 151 -6.34 9.81 3.87
N GLY A 152 -5.94 11.01 3.45
CA GLY A 152 -4.73 11.66 3.92
C GLY A 152 -4.75 11.86 5.44
N PHE A 153 -5.85 12.36 5.97
CA PHE A 153 -6.00 12.52 7.41
C PHE A 153 -5.86 11.19 8.16
N ILE A 154 -6.57 10.14 7.72
CA ILE A 154 -6.50 8.80 8.34
C ILE A 154 -5.10 8.21 8.20
N CYS A 155 -4.45 8.35 7.05
CA CYS A 155 -3.09 7.85 6.81
C CYS A 155 -2.07 8.54 7.72
N GLY A 156 -2.15 9.84 7.85
CA GLY A 156 -1.31 10.61 8.75
C GLY A 156 -1.57 10.27 10.22
N PHE A 157 -2.82 10.10 10.58
CA PHE A 157 -3.24 9.80 11.95
C PHE A 157 -2.87 8.38 12.39
N VAL A 158 -3.05 7.38 11.52
CA VAL A 158 -2.81 5.95 11.82
C VAL A 158 -1.37 5.51 11.48
N GLY A 159 -0.68 6.25 10.63
CA GLY A 159 0.71 5.99 10.22
C GLY A 159 0.85 4.98 9.08
N ALA A 160 0.31 3.78 9.20
CA ALA A 160 0.37 2.74 8.15
C ALA A 160 -1.04 2.37 7.67
N GLY A 161 -1.23 2.11 6.39
CA GLY A 161 -2.51 1.60 5.89
C GLY A 161 -3.19 2.44 4.82
N GLY A 162 -2.56 3.53 4.39
CA GLY A 162 -3.11 4.43 3.37
C GLY A 162 -3.54 3.75 2.09
N GLY A 163 -2.77 2.79 1.60
CA GLY A 163 -3.09 2.07 0.36
C GLY A 163 -4.39 1.26 0.44
N MET A 164 -4.63 0.57 1.54
CA MET A 164 -5.86 -0.23 1.72
C MET A 164 -7.10 0.63 1.87
N MET A 165 -7.02 1.72 2.63
CA MET A 165 -8.12 2.69 2.74
C MET A 165 -8.40 3.32 1.38
N MET A 166 -7.36 3.60 0.61
CA MET A 166 -7.49 4.13 -0.75
C MET A 166 -8.22 3.14 -1.66
N LEU A 167 -7.83 1.87 -1.66
CA LEU A 167 -8.53 0.83 -2.44
C LEU A 167 -9.99 0.70 -2.03
N LEU A 168 -10.28 0.69 -0.73
CA LEU A 168 -11.65 0.64 -0.21
C LEU A 168 -12.48 1.82 -0.71
N ILE A 169 -11.98 3.03 -0.57
CA ILE A 169 -12.69 4.25 -0.97
C ILE A 169 -12.87 4.32 -2.48
N LEU A 170 -11.83 4.04 -3.25
CA LEU A 170 -11.91 4.03 -4.71
C LEU A 170 -12.97 3.04 -5.21
N THR A 171 -13.04 1.84 -4.61
CA THR A 171 -13.98 0.80 -5.06
C THR A 171 -15.40 0.99 -4.53
N THR A 172 -15.58 1.42 -3.27
CA THR A 172 -16.90 1.46 -2.63
C THR A 172 -17.58 2.82 -2.73
N VAL A 173 -16.82 3.91 -2.60
CA VAL A 173 -17.37 5.28 -2.58
C VAL A 173 -17.32 5.91 -3.97
N MET A 174 -16.19 5.75 -4.66
CA MET A 174 -16.00 6.36 -5.98
C MET A 174 -16.43 5.45 -7.15
N GLY A 175 -16.79 4.18 -6.87
CA GLY A 175 -17.29 3.24 -7.88
C GLY A 175 -16.27 2.88 -8.97
N TYR A 176 -14.97 2.83 -8.61
CA TYR A 176 -13.94 2.40 -9.54
C TYR A 176 -14.01 0.89 -9.80
N GLU A 177 -13.72 0.50 -11.04
CA GLU A 177 -13.35 -0.87 -11.35
C GLU A 177 -12.09 -1.26 -10.56
N LEU A 178 -12.02 -2.53 -10.10
CA LEU A 178 -10.95 -2.97 -9.20
C LEU A 178 -9.55 -2.75 -9.77
N LYS A 179 -9.31 -3.05 -11.05
CA LYS A 179 -8.00 -2.85 -11.68
C LYS A 179 -7.60 -1.38 -11.70
N THR A 180 -8.53 -0.50 -12.07
CA THR A 180 -8.28 0.94 -12.10
C THR A 180 -8.11 1.52 -10.70
N ALA A 181 -8.82 1.00 -9.71
CA ALA A 181 -8.64 1.38 -8.30
C ALA A 181 -7.24 1.02 -7.79
N VAL A 182 -6.79 -0.22 -8.03
CA VAL A 182 -5.42 -0.65 -7.66
C VAL A 182 -4.37 0.18 -8.38
N GLY A 183 -4.49 0.34 -9.71
CA GLY A 183 -3.54 1.14 -10.50
C GLY A 183 -3.43 2.59 -10.02
N THR A 184 -4.57 3.23 -9.71
CA THR A 184 -4.60 4.61 -9.20
C THR A 184 -4.05 4.68 -7.77
N SER A 185 -4.33 3.70 -6.92
CA SER A 185 -3.78 3.60 -5.56
C SER A 185 -2.25 3.51 -5.57
N VAL A 186 -1.66 2.56 -6.33
CA VAL A 186 -0.19 2.42 -6.40
C VAL A 186 0.48 3.63 -7.04
N PHE A 187 -0.19 4.33 -7.97
CA PHE A 187 0.32 5.58 -8.51
C PHE A 187 0.46 6.65 -7.42
N ILE A 188 -0.56 6.86 -6.63
CA ILE A 188 -0.53 7.83 -5.52
C ILE A 188 0.52 7.39 -4.49
N MET A 189 0.58 6.09 -4.17
CA MET A 189 1.53 5.54 -3.20
C MET A 189 2.98 5.71 -3.60
N THR A 190 3.30 5.70 -4.89
CA THR A 190 4.67 5.97 -5.36
C THR A 190 5.20 7.29 -4.79
N PHE A 191 4.39 8.33 -4.81
CA PHE A 191 4.79 9.66 -4.34
C PHE A 191 4.71 9.78 -2.81
N THR A 192 3.70 9.22 -2.19
CA THR A 192 3.57 9.25 -0.71
C THR A 192 4.67 8.44 -0.03
N ALA A 193 5.02 7.28 -0.58
CA ALA A 193 6.12 6.46 -0.10
C ALA A 193 7.47 7.14 -0.32
N LEU A 194 7.68 7.82 -1.46
CA LEU A 194 8.90 8.58 -1.73
C LEU A 194 9.10 9.70 -0.70
N THR A 195 8.06 10.48 -0.44
CA THR A 195 8.11 11.55 0.57
C THR A 195 8.43 10.98 1.95
N GLY A 196 7.78 9.87 2.33
CA GLY A 196 8.03 9.18 3.59
C GLY A 196 9.45 8.62 3.70
N ALA A 197 9.94 7.94 2.66
CA ALA A 197 11.29 7.37 2.64
C ALA A 197 12.38 8.45 2.77
N ILE A 198 12.26 9.54 2.02
CA ILE A 198 13.18 10.68 2.11
C ILE A 198 13.20 11.24 3.54
N SER A 199 12.02 11.48 4.13
CA SER A 199 11.91 12.00 5.50
C SER A 199 12.57 11.08 6.52
N HIS A 200 12.35 9.76 6.42
CA HIS A 200 12.95 8.77 7.32
C HIS A 200 14.48 8.73 7.21
N PHE A 201 15.03 8.76 6.00
CA PHE A 201 16.48 8.72 5.81
C PHE A 201 17.18 10.05 6.16
N MET A 202 16.50 11.17 5.98
CA MET A 202 17.05 12.48 6.41
C MET A 202 17.15 12.60 7.94
N ILE A 203 16.23 11.98 8.68
CA ILE A 203 16.18 12.06 10.14
C ILE A 203 16.96 10.92 10.80
N GLY A 204 16.79 9.67 10.33
CA GLY A 204 17.33 8.46 10.92
C GLY A 204 18.67 7.99 10.36
N GLY A 205 19.17 8.63 9.30
CA GLY A 205 20.39 8.20 8.61
C GLY A 205 20.16 7.00 7.67
N PHE A 206 21.25 6.44 7.14
CA PHE A 206 21.18 5.37 6.16
C PHE A 206 21.05 3.99 6.83
N PRO A 207 20.18 3.11 6.29
CA PRO A 207 19.98 1.76 6.82
C PRO A 207 21.11 0.80 6.45
N ASN A 208 21.06 -0.42 7.02
CA ASN A 208 21.92 -1.51 6.57
C ASN A 208 21.69 -1.79 5.07
N LEU A 209 22.72 -1.57 4.27
CA LEU A 209 22.65 -1.61 2.81
C LEU A 209 22.19 -2.98 2.28
N THR A 210 22.63 -4.07 2.91
CA THR A 210 22.27 -5.45 2.49
C THR A 210 20.76 -5.69 2.66
N VAL A 211 20.22 -5.40 3.85
CA VAL A 211 18.79 -5.57 4.13
C VAL A 211 17.95 -4.66 3.22
N TRP A 212 18.39 -3.41 3.04
CA TRP A 212 17.72 -2.43 2.20
C TRP A 212 17.61 -2.87 0.74
N ILE A 213 18.74 -3.25 0.13
CA ILE A 213 18.76 -3.70 -1.29
C ILE A 213 17.93 -4.97 -1.47
N LEU A 214 18.05 -5.95 -0.57
CA LEU A 214 17.28 -7.20 -0.67
C LEU A 214 15.77 -6.95 -0.56
N CYS A 215 15.33 -6.10 0.36
CA CYS A 215 13.92 -5.73 0.48
C CYS A 215 13.41 -5.07 -0.81
N ILE A 216 14.15 -4.11 -1.36
CA ILE A 216 13.79 -3.45 -2.62
C ILE A 216 13.66 -4.48 -3.76
N LEU A 217 14.67 -5.32 -3.95
CA LEU A 217 14.70 -6.28 -5.06
C LEU A 217 13.55 -7.29 -4.96
N PHE A 218 13.34 -7.91 -3.80
CA PHE A 218 12.28 -8.89 -3.65
C PHE A 218 10.90 -8.26 -3.77
N THR A 219 10.68 -7.09 -3.16
CA THR A 219 9.39 -6.40 -3.27
C THR A 219 9.09 -5.98 -4.70
N LEU A 220 10.08 -5.44 -5.42
CA LEU A 220 9.94 -5.04 -6.82
C LEU A 220 9.54 -6.22 -7.72
N VAL A 221 10.25 -7.36 -7.58
CA VAL A 221 9.98 -8.56 -8.39
C VAL A 221 8.56 -9.07 -8.17
N TRP A 222 8.16 -9.24 -6.92
CA TRP A 222 6.84 -9.76 -6.59
C TRP A 222 5.71 -8.78 -6.90
N ALA A 223 5.92 -7.48 -6.73
CA ALA A 223 4.95 -6.46 -7.13
C ALA A 223 4.71 -6.46 -8.65
N ARG A 224 5.79 -6.59 -9.44
CA ARG A 224 5.67 -6.71 -10.90
C ARG A 224 4.92 -7.98 -11.31
N ILE A 225 5.25 -9.13 -10.72
CA ILE A 225 4.56 -10.40 -11.00
C ILE A 225 3.05 -10.27 -10.67
N ALA A 226 2.73 -9.76 -9.48
CA ALA A 226 1.36 -9.56 -9.05
C ALA A 226 0.58 -8.59 -9.96
N ALA A 227 1.18 -7.46 -10.33
CA ALA A 227 0.54 -6.49 -11.22
C ALA A 227 0.32 -7.04 -12.64
N LEU A 228 1.26 -7.82 -13.18
CA LEU A 228 1.11 -8.48 -14.48
C LEU A 228 -0.04 -9.50 -14.45
N PHE A 229 -0.10 -10.33 -13.41
CA PHE A 229 -1.18 -11.29 -13.23
C PHE A 229 -2.53 -10.59 -13.05
N ALA A 230 -2.61 -9.59 -12.20
CA ALA A 230 -3.81 -8.84 -11.92
C ALA A 230 -4.43 -8.21 -13.18
N ASN A 231 -3.59 -7.67 -14.06
CA ASN A 231 -4.06 -7.06 -15.29
C ASN A 231 -4.60 -8.09 -16.31
N LYS A 232 -4.11 -9.33 -16.29
CA LYS A 232 -4.59 -10.43 -17.14
C LYS A 232 -5.79 -11.17 -16.54
N ALA A 233 -5.95 -11.16 -15.23
CA ALA A 233 -6.98 -11.88 -14.52
C ALA A 233 -8.39 -11.35 -14.85
N THR A 234 -9.39 -12.26 -14.79
CA THR A 234 -10.80 -11.87 -14.83
C THR A 234 -11.18 -11.10 -13.56
N PRO A 235 -12.24 -10.27 -13.56
CA PRO A 235 -12.68 -9.56 -12.36
C PRO A 235 -12.91 -10.48 -11.15
N LYS A 236 -13.52 -11.67 -11.38
CA LYS A 236 -13.75 -12.66 -10.31
C LYS A 236 -12.45 -13.21 -9.75
N THR A 237 -11.53 -13.63 -10.61
CA THR A 237 -10.22 -14.16 -10.21
C THR A 237 -9.41 -13.11 -9.45
N LEU A 238 -9.44 -11.86 -9.93
CA LEU A 238 -8.72 -10.76 -9.27
C LEU A 238 -9.28 -10.49 -7.86
N ASN A 239 -10.61 -10.42 -7.71
CA ASN A 239 -11.22 -10.22 -6.39
C ASN A 239 -10.80 -11.34 -5.40
N ILE A 240 -10.85 -12.60 -5.83
CA ILE A 240 -10.47 -13.74 -5.00
C ILE A 240 -8.97 -13.67 -4.65
N ALA A 241 -8.10 -13.46 -5.64
CA ALA A 241 -6.66 -13.37 -5.42
C ALA A 241 -6.31 -12.21 -4.45
N THR A 242 -6.87 -11.02 -4.70
CA THR A 242 -6.71 -9.85 -3.81
C THR A 242 -7.20 -10.17 -2.40
N GLY A 243 -8.38 -10.78 -2.28
CA GLY A 243 -8.96 -11.14 -1.00
C GLY A 243 -8.11 -12.16 -0.23
N ILE A 244 -7.64 -13.22 -0.87
CA ILE A 244 -6.75 -14.23 -0.25
C ILE A 244 -5.45 -13.57 0.23
N VAL A 245 -4.80 -12.79 -0.63
CA VAL A 245 -3.54 -12.10 -0.28
C VAL A 245 -3.75 -11.20 0.94
N LEU A 246 -4.82 -10.40 0.97
CA LEU A 246 -5.10 -9.52 2.10
C LEU A 246 -5.44 -10.27 3.39
N VAL A 247 -6.20 -11.37 3.32
CA VAL A 247 -6.50 -12.19 4.51
C VAL A 247 -5.22 -12.83 5.06
N VAL A 248 -4.40 -13.44 4.20
CA VAL A 248 -3.12 -14.04 4.62
C VAL A 248 -2.20 -12.99 5.22
N LEU A 249 -2.05 -11.84 4.55
CA LEU A 249 -1.21 -10.75 5.07
C LEU A 249 -1.76 -10.17 6.38
N GLY A 250 -3.09 -10.02 6.51
CA GLY A 250 -3.72 -9.59 7.75
C GLY A 250 -3.40 -10.53 8.93
N ILE A 251 -3.45 -11.86 8.69
CA ILE A 251 -3.07 -12.86 9.69
C ILE A 251 -1.58 -12.77 10.01
N VAL A 252 -0.72 -12.71 8.99
CA VAL A 252 0.73 -12.60 9.18
C VAL A 252 1.09 -11.35 9.97
N ILE A 253 0.56 -10.19 9.60
CA ILE A 253 0.83 -8.94 10.32
C ILE A 253 0.33 -9.04 11.77
N PHE A 254 -0.86 -9.61 11.99
CA PHE A 254 -1.40 -9.80 13.35
C PHE A 254 -0.52 -10.68 14.23
N LEU A 255 0.09 -11.73 13.66
CA LEU A 255 0.97 -12.64 14.41
C LEU A 255 2.33 -12.01 14.76
N PHE A 256 2.74 -10.96 14.04
CA PHE A 256 4.06 -10.33 14.21
C PHE A 256 3.99 -8.86 14.71
N SER A 257 2.80 -8.29 14.91
CA SER A 257 2.61 -6.98 15.54
C SER A 257 2.39 -7.12 17.05
#